data_15e79fad3a90aefb95cf665072d1224e
#
_entry.id   15e79fad3a90aefb95cf665072d1224e
#
_cell.length_a   1.000
_cell.length_b   1.000
_cell.length_c   1.000
_cell.angle_alpha   90.00
_cell.angle_beta   90.00
_cell.angle_gamma   90.00
#
_symmetry.space_group_name_H-M   'P 1'
#
loop_
_entity.id
_entity.type
_entity.pdbx_description
1 polymer ?
#
loop_
_entity_poly.entity_id
_entity_poly.type
_entity_poly.pdbx_seq_one_letter_code
_entity_poly.pdbx_strand_id
1 'polypeptide(L)'
;MQMNKRGMTAFVDAVVFMLVIMLAVSVTVHYTDGAREAEDASALLEDLASVEVRLSDLTVLDDDSLAYLPDLLVYAMETGDTTPIDYAKDVLDVSCSGHAYVLTLRYMGEEMCIGDGDGTPARGTSMEVTLSTGGSLSMVLDLFS
;
A
#
# COMPACT_ATOMS: atom_id res chain seq x y z
N MET A 1 2.78 50.04 33.13
CA MET A 1 1.47 49.62 32.61
C MET A 1 0.97 48.46 33.45
N GLN A 2 0.03 48.70 34.38
CA GLN A 2 -0.53 47.60 35.17
C GLN A 2 -1.55 46.87 34.33
N MET A 3 -1.17 45.71 33.80
CA MET A 3 -2.11 44.80 33.15
C MET A 3 -3.12 44.31 34.18
N ASN A 4 -4.37 44.68 34.02
CA ASN A 4 -5.46 44.35 34.92
C ASN A 4 -5.57 42.81 34.99
N LYS A 5 -5.62 42.21 36.20
CA LYS A 5 -5.65 40.75 36.40
C LYS A 5 -6.71 40.04 35.54
N ARG A 6 -7.81 40.73 35.24
CA ARG A 6 -8.88 40.19 34.33
C ARG A 6 -8.45 40.12 32.87
N GLY A 7 -7.60 41.05 32.39
CA GLY A 7 -7.06 40.99 31.00
C GLY A 7 -6.04 39.88 30.81
N MET A 8 -5.25 39.57 31.86
CA MET A 8 -4.26 38.51 31.82
C MET A 8 -4.89 37.15 31.80
N THR A 9 -5.99 36.94 32.56
CA THR A 9 -6.75 35.68 32.56
C THR A 9 -7.41 35.42 31.20
N ALA A 10 -8.02 36.45 30.60
CA ALA A 10 -8.63 36.35 29.28
C ALA A 10 -7.60 36.03 28.17
N PHE A 11 -6.40 36.56 28.28
CA PHE A 11 -5.31 36.30 27.35
C PHE A 11 -4.80 34.85 27.47
N VAL A 12 -4.63 34.37 28.70
CA VAL A 12 -4.20 32.99 28.97
C VAL A 12 -5.28 31.97 28.46
N ASP A 13 -6.55 32.28 28.72
CA ASP A 13 -7.66 31.44 28.23
C ASP A 13 -7.70 31.37 26.69
N ALA A 14 -7.47 32.49 26.02
CA ALA A 14 -7.39 32.55 24.55
C ALA A 14 -6.21 31.73 23.99
N VAL A 15 -5.05 31.80 24.63
CA VAL A 15 -3.86 31.02 24.24
C VAL A 15 -4.08 29.53 24.45
N VAL A 16 -4.65 29.13 25.60
CA VAL A 16 -4.97 27.73 25.89
C VAL A 16 -5.99 27.20 24.89
N PHE A 17 -7.03 27.97 24.56
CA PHE A 17 -8.04 27.59 23.59
C PHE A 17 -7.44 27.40 22.17
N MET A 18 -6.55 28.32 21.74
CA MET A 18 -5.82 28.20 20.47
C MET A 18 -4.95 26.94 20.42
N LEU A 19 -4.25 26.63 21.52
CA LEU A 19 -3.44 25.41 21.61
C LEU A 19 -4.29 24.14 21.50
N VAL A 20 -5.45 24.11 22.17
CA VAL A 20 -6.37 22.97 22.11
C VAL A 20 -6.93 22.78 20.69
N ILE A 21 -7.31 23.88 20.01
CA ILE A 21 -7.76 23.82 18.60
C ILE A 21 -6.63 23.34 17.69
N MET A 22 -5.41 23.86 17.82
CA MET A 22 -4.27 23.41 17.01
C MET A 22 -3.99 21.93 17.21
N LEU A 23 -4.07 21.45 18.44
CA LEU A 23 -3.86 20.04 18.76
C LEU A 23 -4.97 19.15 18.18
N ALA A 24 -6.22 19.59 18.27
CA ALA A 24 -7.37 18.88 17.69
C ALA A 24 -7.28 18.80 16.14
N VAL A 25 -6.91 19.92 15.49
CA VAL A 25 -6.72 19.96 14.03
C VAL A 25 -5.55 19.06 13.62
N SER A 26 -4.43 19.11 14.32
CA SER A 26 -3.26 18.25 14.03
C SER A 26 -3.60 16.77 14.14
N VAL A 27 -4.34 16.36 15.17
CA VAL A 27 -4.81 14.97 15.33
C VAL A 27 -5.75 14.58 14.21
N THR A 28 -6.70 15.46 13.83
CA THR A 28 -7.66 15.17 12.76
C THR A 28 -6.98 15.03 11.41
N VAL A 29 -6.01 15.89 11.08
CA VAL A 29 -5.24 15.80 9.83
C VAL A 29 -4.44 14.49 9.79
N HIS A 30 -3.76 14.13 10.87
CA HIS A 30 -3.02 12.85 10.94
C HIS A 30 -3.93 11.62 10.76
N TYR A 31 -5.14 11.65 11.34
CA TYR A 31 -6.10 10.57 11.20
C TYR A 31 -6.68 10.46 9.77
N THR A 32 -6.95 11.59 9.11
CA THR A 32 -7.49 11.61 7.74
C THR A 32 -6.45 11.21 6.69
N ASP A 33 -5.20 11.64 6.82
CA ASP A 33 -4.12 11.21 5.93
C ASP A 33 -3.88 9.70 6.08
N GLY A 34 -3.90 9.21 7.33
CA GLY A 34 -3.78 7.80 7.65
C GLY A 34 -4.85 6.91 7.05
N ALA A 35 -6.09 7.35 7.04
CA ALA A 35 -7.20 6.60 6.47
C ALA A 35 -7.15 6.58 4.92
N ARG A 36 -6.77 7.70 4.30
CA ARG A 36 -6.64 7.80 2.83
C ARG A 36 -5.56 6.87 2.27
N GLU A 37 -4.36 6.87 2.84
CA GLU A 37 -3.28 6.02 2.35
C GLU A 37 -3.56 4.52 2.54
N ALA A 38 -4.32 4.12 3.58
CA ALA A 38 -4.75 2.74 3.75
C ALA A 38 -5.82 2.34 2.74
N GLU A 39 -6.72 3.26 2.39
CA GLU A 39 -7.72 3.09 1.33
C GLU A 39 -7.04 3.01 -0.04
N ASP A 40 -6.04 3.85 -0.29
CA ASP A 40 -5.24 3.85 -1.51
C ASP A 40 -4.43 2.55 -1.67
N ALA A 41 -3.85 2.00 -0.59
CA ALA A 41 -3.13 0.73 -0.63
C ALA A 41 -4.05 -0.46 -0.90
N SER A 42 -5.27 -0.46 -0.33
CA SER A 42 -6.28 -1.50 -0.61
C SER A 42 -6.76 -1.44 -2.05
N ALA A 43 -7.05 -0.24 -2.56
CA ALA A 43 -7.46 -0.05 -3.96
C ALA A 43 -6.35 -0.49 -4.93
N LEU A 44 -5.09 -0.16 -4.63
CA LEU A 44 -3.95 -0.58 -5.44
C LEU A 44 -3.81 -2.11 -5.48
N LEU A 45 -4.01 -2.79 -4.34
CA LEU A 45 -3.94 -4.24 -4.29
C LEU A 45 -5.10 -4.89 -5.07
N GLU A 46 -6.31 -4.31 -5.00
CA GLU A 46 -7.46 -4.72 -5.81
C GLU A 46 -7.21 -4.51 -7.31
N ASP A 47 -6.64 -3.37 -7.69
CA ASP A 47 -6.28 -3.07 -9.07
C ASP A 47 -5.25 -4.08 -9.58
N LEU A 48 -4.18 -4.37 -8.85
CA LEU A 48 -3.19 -5.39 -9.20
C LEU A 48 -3.82 -6.78 -9.39
N ALA A 49 -4.77 -7.15 -8.52
CA ALA A 49 -5.45 -8.44 -8.59
C ALA A 49 -6.38 -8.56 -9.80
N SER A 50 -6.84 -7.45 -10.35
CA SER A 50 -7.77 -7.39 -11.51
C SER A 50 -7.09 -7.12 -12.85
N VAL A 51 -5.77 -6.86 -12.87
CA VAL A 51 -5.03 -6.61 -14.11
C VAL A 51 -5.01 -7.85 -15.00
N GLU A 52 -5.48 -7.70 -16.24
CA GLU A 52 -5.35 -8.68 -17.30
C GLU A 52 -4.18 -8.31 -18.22
N VAL A 53 -3.29 -9.25 -18.47
CA VAL A 53 -2.12 -9.08 -19.32
C VAL A 53 -2.05 -10.20 -20.33
N ARG A 54 -1.48 -9.93 -21.52
CA ARG A 54 -1.22 -10.98 -22.49
C ARG A 54 -0.08 -11.87 -22.03
N LEU A 55 -0.24 -13.17 -22.18
CA LEU A 55 0.77 -14.15 -21.81
C LEU A 55 2.08 -13.93 -22.56
N SER A 56 2.01 -13.59 -23.87
CA SER A 56 3.19 -13.31 -24.69
C SER A 56 4.01 -12.11 -24.22
N ASP A 57 3.40 -11.17 -23.47
CA ASP A 57 4.07 -9.96 -23.00
C ASP A 57 4.85 -10.21 -21.70
N LEU A 58 4.43 -11.17 -20.88
CA LEU A 58 4.99 -11.41 -19.55
C LEU A 58 5.51 -12.84 -19.32
N THR A 59 5.54 -13.68 -20.34
CA THR A 59 6.06 -15.04 -20.25
C THR A 59 6.81 -15.40 -21.54
N VAL A 60 7.55 -16.50 -21.51
CA VAL A 60 8.20 -17.06 -22.71
C VAL A 60 7.23 -17.81 -23.63
N LEU A 61 5.94 -17.82 -23.28
CA LEU A 61 4.91 -18.50 -24.07
C LEU A 61 4.46 -17.58 -25.21
N ASP A 62 4.45 -18.12 -26.43
CA ASP A 62 3.93 -17.42 -27.62
C ASP A 62 2.39 -17.63 -27.68
N ASP A 63 1.69 -17.06 -26.71
CA ASP A 63 0.24 -17.16 -26.54
C ASP A 63 -0.33 -15.76 -26.29
N ASP A 64 -1.21 -15.31 -27.18
CA ASP A 64 -1.88 -14.02 -27.09
C ASP A 64 -3.12 -14.01 -26.17
N SER A 65 -3.38 -15.08 -25.46
CA SER A 65 -4.46 -15.14 -24.48
C SER A 65 -4.20 -14.18 -23.30
N LEU A 66 -5.29 -13.71 -22.71
CA LEU A 66 -5.24 -12.85 -21.52
C LEU A 66 -5.21 -13.74 -20.26
N ALA A 67 -4.38 -13.35 -19.31
CA ALA A 67 -4.34 -13.95 -17.98
C ALA A 67 -4.34 -12.85 -16.92
N TYR A 68 -4.86 -13.15 -15.74
CA TYR A 68 -4.79 -12.25 -14.61
C TYR A 68 -3.37 -12.23 -14.04
N LEU A 69 -2.92 -11.05 -13.62
CA LEU A 69 -1.60 -10.86 -13.04
C LEU A 69 -1.32 -11.82 -11.86
N PRO A 70 -2.25 -12.09 -10.91
CA PRO A 70 -2.04 -13.07 -9.86
C PRO A 70 -1.69 -14.48 -10.36
N ASP A 71 -2.33 -14.96 -11.43
CA ASP A 71 -1.99 -16.25 -12.03
C ASP A 71 -0.58 -16.26 -12.61
N LEU A 72 -0.16 -15.15 -13.21
CA LEU A 72 1.20 -14.98 -13.75
C LEU A 72 2.26 -14.85 -12.66
N LEU A 73 1.93 -14.25 -11.53
CA LEU A 73 2.83 -14.19 -10.37
C LEU A 73 3.04 -15.58 -9.76
N VAL A 74 2.00 -16.40 -9.68
CA VAL A 74 2.15 -17.80 -9.26
C VAL A 74 2.97 -18.60 -10.27
N TYR A 75 2.72 -18.41 -11.57
CA TYR A 75 3.56 -19.01 -12.61
C TYR A 75 5.04 -18.62 -12.45
N ALA A 76 5.33 -17.36 -12.15
CA ALA A 76 6.68 -16.88 -11.89
C ALA A 76 7.31 -17.56 -10.66
N MET A 77 6.53 -17.74 -9.58
CA MET A 77 6.99 -18.46 -8.37
C MET A 77 7.35 -19.91 -8.68
N GLU A 78 6.55 -20.60 -9.50
CA GLU A 78 6.74 -22.02 -9.85
C GLU A 78 7.87 -22.25 -10.87
N THR A 79 8.03 -21.34 -11.82
CA THR A 79 8.98 -21.52 -12.94
C THR A 79 10.29 -20.76 -12.77
N GLY A 80 10.33 -19.76 -11.91
CA GLY A 80 11.45 -18.82 -11.77
C GLY A 80 11.55 -17.78 -12.89
N ASP A 81 10.51 -17.62 -13.72
CA ASP A 81 10.43 -16.52 -14.71
C ASP A 81 10.19 -15.20 -13.98
N THR A 82 11.14 -14.26 -14.07
CA THR A 82 11.07 -12.98 -13.37
C THR A 82 10.22 -11.93 -14.08
N THR A 83 9.83 -12.14 -15.33
CA THR A 83 9.14 -11.14 -16.14
C THR A 83 7.82 -10.65 -15.51
N PRO A 84 6.94 -11.52 -14.98
CA PRO A 84 5.73 -11.04 -14.30
C PRO A 84 6.04 -10.28 -12.99
N ILE A 85 7.13 -10.65 -12.32
CA ILE A 85 7.57 -10.00 -11.08
C ILE A 85 8.09 -8.60 -11.37
N ASP A 86 8.92 -8.45 -12.42
CA ASP A 86 9.45 -7.16 -12.87
C ASP A 86 8.32 -6.22 -13.29
N TYR A 87 7.30 -6.74 -13.99
CA TYR A 87 6.10 -5.96 -14.34
C TYR A 87 5.35 -5.47 -13.11
N ALA A 88 5.07 -6.35 -12.14
CA ALA A 88 4.40 -5.97 -10.89
C ALA A 88 5.21 -4.94 -10.13
N LYS A 89 6.54 -5.07 -10.11
CA LYS A 89 7.46 -4.12 -9.50
C LYS A 89 7.37 -2.75 -10.18
N ASP A 90 7.41 -2.69 -11.51
CA ASP A 90 7.31 -1.43 -12.26
C ASP A 90 5.97 -0.70 -11.98
N VAL A 91 4.87 -1.44 -11.90
CA VAL A 91 3.55 -0.88 -11.53
C VAL A 91 3.57 -0.31 -10.11
N LEU A 92 4.14 -1.04 -9.16
CA LEU A 92 4.23 -0.60 -7.76
C LEU A 92 5.18 0.59 -7.59
N ASP A 93 6.33 0.61 -8.28
CA ASP A 93 7.30 1.71 -8.25
C ASP A 93 6.64 3.05 -8.69
N VAL A 94 5.74 2.99 -9.67
CA VAL A 94 4.98 4.16 -10.13
C VAL A 94 3.86 4.52 -9.14
N SER A 95 3.11 3.52 -8.66
CA SER A 95 1.91 3.74 -7.84
C SER A 95 2.25 4.11 -6.40
N CYS A 96 3.34 3.57 -5.85
CA CYS A 96 3.84 3.87 -4.50
C CYS A 96 4.89 4.98 -4.50
N SER A 97 4.93 5.84 -5.54
CA SER A 97 5.94 6.89 -5.68
C SER A 97 6.05 7.74 -4.41
N GLY A 98 7.23 7.71 -3.77
CA GLY A 98 7.50 8.45 -2.52
C GLY A 98 7.46 7.60 -1.24
N HIS A 99 7.05 6.33 -1.33
CA HIS A 99 7.06 5.38 -0.22
C HIS A 99 7.83 4.12 -0.62
N ALA A 100 8.63 3.60 0.31
CA ALA A 100 9.15 2.25 0.17
C ALA A 100 8.01 1.25 0.41
N TYR A 101 8.02 0.13 -0.30
CA TYR A 101 6.98 -0.88 -0.19
C TYR A 101 7.56 -2.29 -0.26
N VAL A 102 6.81 -3.24 0.30
CA VAL A 102 7.03 -4.68 0.11
C VAL A 102 5.69 -5.34 -0.20
N LEU A 103 5.59 -5.96 -1.38
CA LEU A 103 4.49 -6.86 -1.71
C LEU A 103 4.93 -8.28 -1.39
N THR A 104 4.31 -8.91 -0.42
CA THR A 104 4.53 -10.30 -0.05
C THR A 104 3.47 -11.19 -0.67
N LEU A 105 3.89 -12.18 -1.44
CA LEU A 105 3.05 -13.19 -2.09
C LEU A 105 3.23 -14.51 -1.35
N ARG A 106 2.13 -15.18 -1.00
CA ARG A 106 2.15 -16.52 -0.38
C ARG A 106 1.26 -17.47 -1.14
N TYR A 107 1.85 -18.54 -1.63
CA TYR A 107 1.17 -19.59 -2.39
C TYR A 107 1.71 -20.96 -2.00
N MET A 108 0.82 -21.88 -1.59
CA MET A 108 1.13 -23.26 -1.21
C MET A 108 2.29 -23.43 -0.23
N GLY A 109 2.49 -22.47 0.67
CA GLY A 109 3.56 -22.48 1.68
C GLY A 109 4.87 -21.86 1.21
N GLU A 110 4.97 -21.44 -0.04
CA GLU A 110 6.06 -20.61 -0.56
C GLU A 110 5.75 -19.14 -0.37
N GLU A 111 6.81 -18.36 -0.15
CA GLU A 111 6.71 -16.91 0.03
C GLU A 111 7.69 -16.20 -0.90
N MET A 112 7.23 -15.14 -1.55
CA MET A 112 8.03 -14.27 -2.40
C MET A 112 7.76 -12.80 -2.04
N CYS A 113 8.81 -11.99 -2.00
CA CYS A 113 8.71 -10.55 -1.74
C CYS A 113 9.14 -9.74 -2.97
N ILE A 114 8.40 -8.69 -3.29
CA ILE A 114 8.68 -7.73 -4.36
C ILE A 114 8.78 -6.35 -3.73
N GLY A 115 9.85 -5.62 -4.02
CA GLY A 115 10.15 -4.31 -3.44
C GLY A 115 11.12 -4.38 -2.27
N ASP A 116 11.47 -3.22 -1.75
CA ASP A 116 12.41 -3.04 -0.65
C ASP A 116 11.78 -2.12 0.41
N GLY A 117 11.76 -2.59 1.66
CA GLY A 117 11.29 -1.81 2.79
C GLY A 117 12.10 -2.14 4.03
N ASP A 118 12.65 -1.12 4.68
CA ASP A 118 13.40 -1.26 5.91
C ASP A 118 12.61 -0.77 7.11
N GLY A 119 12.64 -1.54 8.18
CA GLY A 119 12.05 -1.16 9.47
C GLY A 119 10.65 -1.71 9.70
N THR A 120 9.86 -0.99 10.48
CA THR A 120 8.47 -1.36 10.77
C THR A 120 7.56 -0.74 9.72
N PRO A 121 6.71 -1.53 9.05
CA PRO A 121 5.77 -0.96 8.10
C PRO A 121 4.84 0.06 8.78
N ALA A 122 4.69 1.21 8.15
CA ALA A 122 3.77 2.24 8.62
C ALA A 122 2.32 1.78 8.43
N ARG A 123 2.08 0.96 7.41
CA ARG A 123 0.78 0.42 7.04
C ARG A 123 0.92 -0.86 6.23
N GLY A 124 -0.08 -1.72 6.36
CA GLY A 124 -0.21 -2.93 5.59
C GLY A 124 -1.67 -3.20 5.22
N THR A 125 -1.89 -3.75 4.05
CA THR A 125 -3.17 -4.30 3.61
C THR A 125 -2.95 -5.70 3.08
N SER A 126 -3.96 -6.55 3.19
CA SER A 126 -3.90 -7.92 2.72
C SER A 126 -5.15 -8.32 1.96
N MET A 127 -4.97 -9.15 0.95
CA MET A 127 -6.03 -9.68 0.12
C MET A 127 -5.76 -11.16 -0.20
N GLU A 128 -6.81 -11.94 -0.30
CA GLU A 128 -6.76 -13.29 -0.83
C GLU A 128 -7.44 -13.34 -2.19
N VAL A 129 -6.72 -13.77 -3.21
CA VAL A 129 -7.19 -13.82 -4.60
C VAL A 129 -7.38 -15.27 -5.01
N THR A 130 -8.56 -15.59 -5.55
CA THR A 130 -8.82 -16.90 -6.15
C THR A 130 -8.21 -16.95 -7.54
N LEU A 131 -7.36 -17.93 -7.78
CA LEU A 131 -6.69 -18.15 -9.06
C LEU A 131 -7.62 -18.83 -10.05
N SER A 132 -7.36 -18.67 -11.34
CA SER A 132 -8.09 -19.36 -12.41
C SER A 132 -7.95 -20.88 -12.34
N THR A 133 -6.87 -21.36 -11.74
CA THR A 133 -6.60 -22.79 -11.49
C THR A 133 -7.36 -23.37 -10.29
N GLY A 134 -8.08 -22.55 -9.52
CA GLY A 134 -8.87 -22.94 -8.34
C GLY A 134 -8.11 -22.92 -7.02
N GLY A 135 -6.84 -22.47 -7.01
CA GLY A 135 -6.10 -22.19 -5.78
C GLY A 135 -6.35 -20.77 -5.26
N SER A 136 -5.71 -20.41 -4.14
CA SER A 136 -5.71 -19.04 -3.64
C SER A 136 -4.29 -18.51 -3.44
N LEU A 137 -4.08 -17.24 -3.79
CA LEU A 137 -2.87 -16.48 -3.56
C LEU A 137 -3.15 -15.42 -2.48
N SER A 138 -2.37 -15.44 -1.40
CA SER A 138 -2.40 -14.37 -0.41
C SER A 138 -1.41 -13.28 -0.84
N MET A 139 -1.89 -12.05 -0.92
CA MET A 139 -1.12 -10.85 -1.26
C MET A 139 -1.15 -9.90 -0.06
N VAL A 140 0.00 -9.46 0.39
CA VAL A 140 0.15 -8.48 1.48
C VAL A 140 1.02 -7.34 0.98
N LEU A 141 0.49 -6.13 1.00
CA LEU A 141 1.22 -4.92 0.64
C LEU A 141 1.52 -4.10 1.89
N ASP A 142 2.78 -3.97 2.22
CA ASP A 142 3.29 -3.16 3.32
C ASP A 142 3.94 -1.89 2.75
N LEU A 143 3.53 -0.73 3.28
CA LEU A 143 4.09 0.58 2.95
C LEU A 143 4.94 1.09 4.12
N PHE A 144 6.10 1.64 3.80
CA PHE A 144 7.07 2.18 4.75
C PHE A 144 7.18 3.70 4.58
N SER A 145 7.28 4.40 5.68
CA SER A 145 7.43 5.87 5.71
C SER A 145 8.89 6.29 5.77
#